data_13969362284a30139c30e29a22867d7a
#
_entry.id   13969362284a30139c30e29a22867d7a
#
_cell.length_a   1.000
_cell.length_b   1.000
_cell.length_c   1.000
_cell.angle_alpha   90.00
_cell.angle_beta   90.00
_cell.angle_gamma   90.00
#
_symmetry.space_group_name_H-M   'P 1'
#
loop_
_entity.id
_entity.type
_entity.pdbx_description
1 polymer ?
#
loop_
_entity_poly.entity_id
_entity_poly.type
_entity_poly.pdbx_seq_one_letter_code
_entity_poly.pdbx_strand_id
1 'polypeptide(L)'
;MTIPNVKANGYGSFRTDMFGRIKTAEGYVLFDSSHRYNENGDFSDITANGATVSHIAEQSSSSLTVTTTSGSKVLRETKKVFPYQPGKSLQVMQTFVFAPPKTNLRQRAGYFSRQNGFYLEQDGNNIYFVKRSYTTGQVVETRIPQSQWNIDPL
;
A
#
# COMPACT_ATOMS: atom_id res chain seq x y z
N MET A 1 18.49 -12.61 -21.99
CA MET A 1 17.19 -13.32 -21.85
C MET A 1 16.23 -12.72 -22.86
N THR A 2 16.00 -13.41 -23.97
CA THR A 2 15.16 -12.91 -25.07
C THR A 2 13.70 -13.24 -24.75
N ILE A 3 12.88 -12.23 -24.58
CA ILE A 3 11.42 -12.42 -24.38
C ILE A 3 10.84 -12.87 -25.73
N PRO A 4 10.17 -14.00 -25.81
CA PRO A 4 9.56 -14.43 -27.07
C PRO A 4 8.46 -13.47 -27.49
N ASN A 5 8.57 -12.91 -28.71
CA ASN A 5 7.49 -12.17 -29.34
C ASN A 5 6.33 -13.15 -29.60
N VAL A 6 5.26 -13.07 -28.82
CA VAL A 6 4.04 -13.78 -29.13
C VAL A 6 3.37 -13.09 -30.33
N LYS A 7 3.59 -13.61 -31.52
CA LYS A 7 2.84 -13.23 -32.71
C LYS A 7 1.49 -13.92 -32.65
N ALA A 8 0.47 -13.21 -32.24
CA ALA A 8 -0.91 -13.64 -32.46
C ALA A 8 -1.24 -13.38 -33.94
N ASN A 9 -1.60 -14.42 -34.69
CA ASN A 9 -1.98 -14.34 -36.10
C ASN A 9 -3.11 -13.31 -36.27
N GLY A 10 -2.80 -12.22 -37.00
CA GLY A 10 -3.80 -11.27 -37.47
C GLY A 10 -4.17 -10.11 -36.53
N TYR A 11 -3.73 -10.08 -35.30
CA TYR A 11 -3.90 -8.95 -34.38
C TYR A 11 -2.53 -8.37 -34.04
N GLY A 12 -2.38 -7.05 -34.09
CA GLY A 12 -1.11 -6.36 -33.87
C GLY A 12 -0.39 -6.79 -32.58
N SER A 13 0.93 -6.53 -32.52
CA SER A 13 1.76 -6.91 -31.37
C SER A 13 1.19 -6.36 -30.08
N PHE A 14 0.85 -7.23 -29.14
CA PHE A 14 0.45 -6.82 -27.80
C PHE A 14 1.64 -6.12 -27.10
N ARG A 15 1.41 -4.94 -26.58
CA ARG A 15 2.37 -4.28 -25.69
C ARG A 15 2.27 -4.91 -24.32
N THR A 16 3.40 -5.29 -23.75
CA THR A 16 3.48 -5.76 -22.37
C THR A 16 4.10 -4.68 -21.50
N ASP A 17 3.73 -4.67 -20.22
CA ASP A 17 4.41 -3.87 -19.21
C ASP A 17 5.76 -4.50 -18.83
N MET A 18 6.52 -3.85 -17.95
CA MET A 18 7.82 -4.35 -17.49
C MET A 18 7.76 -5.69 -16.74
N PHE A 19 6.58 -6.10 -16.31
CA PHE A 19 6.32 -7.39 -15.64
C PHE A 19 5.79 -8.46 -16.62
N GLY A 20 5.76 -8.19 -17.93
CA GLY A 20 5.31 -9.13 -18.96
C GLY A 20 3.78 -9.27 -19.08
N ARG A 21 2.99 -8.40 -18.44
CA ARG A 21 1.52 -8.42 -18.52
C ARG A 21 1.04 -7.67 -19.76
N ILE A 22 -0.02 -8.16 -20.38
CA ILE A 22 -0.64 -7.48 -21.55
C ILE A 22 -1.13 -6.10 -21.12
N LYS A 23 -0.68 -5.07 -21.82
CA LYS A 23 -1.09 -3.69 -21.60
C LYS A 23 -2.38 -3.42 -22.38
N THR A 24 -3.48 -3.29 -21.68
CA THR A 24 -4.82 -3.05 -22.27
C THR A 24 -5.17 -1.57 -22.40
N ALA A 25 -4.43 -0.70 -21.71
CA ALA A 25 -4.60 0.76 -21.74
C ALA A 25 -3.28 1.45 -21.43
N GLU A 26 -3.14 2.71 -21.84
CA GLU A 26 -2.04 3.56 -21.36
C GLU A 26 -2.28 3.92 -19.89
N GLY A 27 -1.32 3.55 -19.04
CA GLY A 27 -1.32 3.96 -17.63
C GLY A 27 -0.88 5.42 -17.51
N TYR A 28 -1.49 6.17 -16.61
CA TYR A 28 -1.02 7.47 -16.20
C TYR A 28 -0.82 7.52 -14.68
N VAL A 29 0.15 8.33 -14.25
CA VAL A 29 0.48 8.46 -12.84
C VAL A 29 -0.52 9.41 -12.19
N LEU A 30 -1.26 8.92 -11.20
CA LEU A 30 -2.19 9.71 -10.40
C LEU A 30 -1.49 10.46 -9.26
N PHE A 31 -0.45 9.84 -8.71
CA PHE A 31 0.31 10.34 -7.58
C PHE A 31 1.68 9.68 -7.56
N ASP A 32 2.72 10.46 -7.29
CA ASP A 32 4.08 9.98 -7.05
C ASP A 32 4.70 10.76 -5.90
N SER A 33 5.41 10.04 -5.02
CA SER A 33 6.17 10.66 -3.94
C SER A 33 7.39 9.81 -3.60
N SER A 34 8.56 10.39 -3.79
CA SER A 34 9.85 9.72 -3.52
C SER A 34 10.47 10.14 -2.18
N HIS A 35 9.85 11.02 -1.42
CA HIS A 35 10.38 11.58 -0.15
C HIS A 35 11.80 12.17 -0.24
N ARG A 36 12.26 12.50 -1.45
CA ARG A 36 13.58 13.11 -1.66
C ARG A 36 13.58 14.56 -1.18
N TYR A 37 14.69 15.00 -0.65
CA TYR A 37 15.00 16.37 -0.23
C TYR A 37 14.16 16.88 0.93
N ASN A 38 12.86 17.13 0.72
CA ASN A 38 11.96 17.71 1.71
C ASN A 38 10.77 16.79 1.98
N GLU A 39 10.12 17.03 3.09
CA GLU A 39 8.84 16.40 3.39
C GLU A 39 7.81 16.76 2.32
N ASN A 40 7.11 15.74 1.80
CA ASN A 40 6.08 15.97 0.80
C ASN A 40 4.80 16.49 1.47
N GLY A 41 4.43 17.72 1.12
CA GLY A 41 3.23 18.40 1.62
C GLY A 41 1.89 17.79 1.18
N ASP A 42 1.89 16.80 0.26
CA ASP A 42 0.68 16.09 -0.17
C ASP A 42 0.22 15.01 0.82
N PHE A 43 0.94 14.83 1.91
CA PHE A 43 0.53 13.96 3.00
C PHE A 43 -0.07 14.75 4.18
N SER A 44 -0.93 14.08 4.92
CA SER A 44 -1.50 14.51 6.18
C SER A 44 -1.11 13.51 7.26
N ASP A 45 -0.66 14.01 8.38
CA ASP A 45 -0.25 13.21 9.53
C ASP A 45 -1.21 13.42 10.70
N ILE A 46 -1.70 12.32 11.25
CA ILE A 46 -2.54 12.29 12.45
C ILE A 46 -1.79 11.53 13.53
N THR A 47 -1.49 12.21 14.62
CA THR A 47 -0.75 11.61 15.73
C THR A 47 -1.57 11.70 17.02
N ALA A 48 -1.37 10.74 17.92
CA ALA A 48 -1.97 10.73 19.25
C ALA A 48 -1.05 10.07 20.28
N ASN A 49 -1.15 10.51 21.52
CA ASN A 49 -0.49 9.93 22.69
C ASN A 49 1.03 9.78 22.52
N GLY A 50 1.68 10.86 22.10
CA GLY A 50 3.13 10.92 21.96
C GLY A 50 3.70 10.28 20.70
N ALA A 51 2.87 9.84 19.77
CA ALA A 51 3.33 9.37 18.46
C ALA A 51 3.85 10.54 17.62
N THR A 52 4.83 10.27 16.76
CA THR A 52 5.49 11.29 15.91
C THR A 52 5.69 10.80 14.49
N VAL A 53 5.78 11.74 13.56
CA VAL A 53 6.25 11.53 12.19
C VAL A 53 7.51 12.36 12.00
N SER A 54 8.51 11.80 11.36
CA SER A 54 9.73 12.51 11.01
C SER A 54 10.16 12.19 9.59
N HIS A 55 10.59 13.21 8.86
CA HIS A 55 11.22 13.06 7.55
C HIS A 55 12.73 12.90 7.70
N ILE A 56 13.31 11.90 7.02
CA ILE A 56 14.75 11.61 7.03
C ILE A 56 15.26 11.81 5.59
N ALA A 57 15.78 13.00 5.32
CA ALA A 57 16.20 13.41 3.98
C ALA A 57 17.31 12.50 3.41
N GLU A 58 18.28 12.12 4.22
CA GLU A 58 19.42 11.27 3.81
C GLU A 58 18.97 9.87 3.38
N GLN A 59 17.84 9.40 3.88
CA GLN A 59 17.27 8.09 3.54
C GLN A 59 16.09 8.20 2.57
N SER A 60 15.71 9.41 2.17
CA SER A 60 14.51 9.65 1.33
C SER A 60 13.28 8.94 1.90
N SER A 61 13.08 9.03 3.21
CA SER A 61 12.06 8.27 3.93
C SER A 61 11.30 9.13 4.95
N SER A 62 10.13 8.64 5.35
CA SER A 62 9.38 9.17 6.49
C SER A 62 9.23 8.06 7.53
N SER A 63 9.61 8.35 8.76
CA SER A 63 9.50 7.45 9.89
C SER A 63 8.27 7.77 10.74
N LEU A 64 7.48 6.76 11.03
CA LEU A 64 6.30 6.83 11.87
C LEU A 64 6.61 6.12 13.19
N THR A 65 6.59 6.84 14.28
CA THR A 65 6.97 6.31 15.60
C THR A 65 5.80 6.37 16.56
N VAL A 66 5.52 5.24 17.20
CA VAL A 66 4.56 5.14 18.30
C VAL A 66 5.30 4.91 19.63
N THR A 67 4.70 5.31 20.73
CA THR A 67 5.23 5.13 22.08
C THR A 67 4.58 3.93 22.77
N THR A 68 5.05 3.61 23.96
CA THR A 68 4.46 2.58 24.83
C THR A 68 3.17 3.05 25.53
N THR A 69 2.81 4.32 25.37
CA THR A 69 1.57 4.86 25.93
C THR A 69 0.34 4.20 25.29
N SER A 70 -0.60 3.79 26.11
CA SER A 70 -1.85 3.20 25.62
C SER A 70 -2.55 4.14 24.64
N GLY A 71 -2.98 3.57 23.50
CA GLY A 71 -3.62 4.34 22.42
C GLY A 71 -2.67 5.23 21.61
N SER A 72 -1.34 5.07 21.76
CA SER A 72 -0.39 5.76 20.88
C SER A 72 -0.63 5.34 19.43
N LYS A 73 -0.82 6.31 18.54
CA LYS A 73 -1.24 6.09 17.17
C LYS A 73 -0.62 7.12 16.25
N VAL A 74 -0.18 6.67 15.10
CA VAL A 74 0.22 7.51 13.98
C VAL A 74 -0.43 7.03 12.69
N LEU A 75 -0.92 7.96 11.90
CA LEU A 75 -1.44 7.71 10.56
C LEU A 75 -0.86 8.76 9.62
N ARG A 76 -0.25 8.31 8.53
CA ARG A 76 0.16 9.15 7.41
C ARG A 76 -0.63 8.75 6.18
N GLU A 77 -1.39 9.69 5.64
CA GLU A 77 -2.25 9.46 4.49
C GLU A 77 -2.08 10.57 3.45
N THR A 78 -2.35 10.26 2.18
CA THR A 78 -2.36 11.28 1.13
C THR A 78 -3.56 12.20 1.30
N LYS A 79 -3.37 13.51 1.13
CA LYS A 79 -4.46 14.50 1.09
C LYS A 79 -5.39 14.25 -0.10
N LYS A 80 -4.83 13.74 -1.21
CA LYS A 80 -5.58 13.41 -2.41
C LYS A 80 -6.26 12.06 -2.25
N VAL A 81 -7.54 12.02 -2.55
CA VAL A 81 -8.34 10.79 -2.59
C VAL A 81 -8.33 10.24 -4.03
N PHE A 82 -8.12 8.94 -4.17
CA PHE A 82 -8.12 8.24 -5.46
C PHE A 82 -9.36 7.33 -5.52
N PRO A 83 -10.48 7.83 -6.07
CA PRO A 83 -11.70 7.02 -6.12
C PRO A 83 -11.55 5.87 -7.11
N TYR A 84 -12.15 4.73 -6.76
CA TYR A 84 -12.29 3.62 -7.69
C TYR A 84 -13.15 4.05 -8.89
N GLN A 85 -12.65 3.74 -10.09
CA GLN A 85 -13.39 3.96 -11.34
C GLN A 85 -13.75 2.60 -11.95
N PRO A 86 -15.04 2.26 -12.11
CA PRO A 86 -15.45 1.03 -12.75
C PRO A 86 -14.83 0.88 -14.15
N GLY A 87 -14.35 -0.32 -14.47
CA GLY A 87 -13.70 -0.60 -15.75
C GLY A 87 -12.24 -0.15 -15.87
N LYS A 88 -11.67 0.47 -14.83
CA LYS A 88 -10.25 0.82 -14.78
C LYS A 88 -9.54 0.08 -13.66
N SER A 89 -8.30 -0.35 -13.94
CA SER A 89 -7.42 -0.91 -12.91
C SER A 89 -6.63 0.19 -12.22
N LEU A 90 -6.42 0.04 -10.92
CA LEU A 90 -5.54 0.87 -10.13
C LEU A 90 -4.33 0.03 -9.71
N GLN A 91 -3.13 0.52 -10.02
CA GLN A 91 -1.89 -0.06 -9.55
C GLN A 91 -1.35 0.80 -8.41
N VAL A 92 -1.08 0.19 -7.27
CA VAL A 92 -0.48 0.84 -6.11
C VAL A 92 0.88 0.22 -5.86
N MET A 93 1.92 1.06 -5.87
CA MET A 93 3.28 0.66 -5.55
C MET A 93 3.75 1.46 -4.34
N GLN A 94 4.17 0.77 -3.30
CA GLN A 94 4.67 1.38 -2.07
C GLN A 94 5.91 0.63 -1.61
N THR A 95 6.90 1.37 -1.15
CA THR A 95 8.08 0.83 -0.47
C THR A 95 7.98 1.21 1.01
N PHE A 96 8.04 0.21 1.88
CA PHE A 96 7.99 0.42 3.33
C PHE A 96 8.78 -0.67 4.05
N VAL A 97 9.14 -0.37 5.29
CA VAL A 97 9.77 -1.32 6.21
C VAL A 97 8.95 -1.32 7.48
N PHE A 98 8.43 -2.47 7.86
CA PHE A 98 7.83 -2.65 9.17
C PHE A 98 8.92 -2.74 10.25
N ALA A 99 8.68 -2.10 11.38
CA ALA A 99 9.52 -2.28 12.55
C ALA A 99 9.44 -3.76 13.01
N PRO A 100 10.46 -4.25 13.75
CA PRO A 100 10.40 -5.59 14.33
C PRO A 100 9.09 -5.83 15.10
N PRO A 101 8.52 -7.03 15.00
CA PRO A 101 7.25 -7.32 15.63
C PRO A 101 7.34 -7.17 17.14
N LYS A 102 6.29 -6.59 17.73
CA LYS A 102 6.14 -6.43 19.18
C LYS A 102 4.70 -6.71 19.57
N THR A 103 4.51 -7.24 20.76
CA THR A 103 3.17 -7.44 21.33
C THR A 103 2.41 -6.10 21.36
N ASN A 104 1.15 -6.13 20.93
CA ASN A 104 0.27 -4.96 20.83
C ASN A 104 0.71 -3.87 19.83
N LEU A 105 1.70 -4.14 19.00
CA LEU A 105 2.05 -3.27 17.89
C LEU A 105 1.35 -3.76 16.63
N ARG A 106 0.58 -2.84 16.00
CA ARG A 106 -0.07 -3.07 14.72
C ARG A 106 0.42 -2.06 13.69
N GLN A 107 0.95 -2.55 12.58
CA GLN A 107 1.49 -1.76 11.50
C GLN A 107 0.72 -2.05 10.21
N ARG A 108 0.46 -1.04 9.40
CA ARG A 108 -0.33 -1.16 8.17
C ARG A 108 0.28 -0.33 7.05
N ALA A 109 0.32 -0.89 5.85
CA ALA A 109 0.68 -0.18 4.63
C ALA A 109 -0.20 -0.64 3.47
N GLY A 110 -0.69 0.29 2.65
CA GLY A 110 -1.55 -0.05 1.52
C GLY A 110 -2.44 1.09 1.05
N TYR A 111 -3.46 0.72 0.32
CA TYR A 111 -4.47 1.63 -0.21
C TYR A 111 -5.80 1.42 0.51
N PHE A 112 -6.08 2.28 1.46
CA PHE A 112 -7.28 2.14 2.28
C PHE A 112 -7.72 3.46 2.89
N SER A 113 -8.98 3.53 3.20
CA SER A 113 -9.62 4.60 3.97
C SER A 113 -10.14 4.05 5.29
N ARG A 114 -10.89 4.87 6.03
CA ARG A 114 -11.59 4.39 7.23
C ARG A 114 -12.60 3.30 6.95
N GLN A 115 -13.18 3.27 5.75
CA GLN A 115 -14.29 2.38 5.38
C GLN A 115 -13.88 1.27 4.43
N ASN A 116 -13.07 1.56 3.42
CA ASN A 116 -12.78 0.64 2.32
C ASN A 116 -11.30 0.59 2.00
N GLY A 117 -10.87 -0.52 1.38
CA GLY A 117 -9.53 -0.66 0.85
C GLY A 117 -8.89 -2.02 1.10
N PHE A 118 -7.61 -2.08 0.79
CA PHE A 118 -6.77 -3.25 1.02
C PHE A 118 -5.39 -2.82 1.51
N TYR A 119 -4.78 -3.60 2.37
CA TYR A 119 -3.49 -3.30 2.96
C TYR A 119 -2.81 -4.55 3.50
N LEU A 120 -1.50 -4.48 3.63
CA LEU A 120 -0.72 -5.41 4.40
C LEU A 120 -0.73 -4.96 5.87
N GLU A 121 -0.97 -5.90 6.78
CA GLU A 121 -0.97 -5.65 8.22
C GLU A 121 0.00 -6.59 8.91
N GLN A 122 0.83 -6.04 9.78
CA GLN A 122 1.55 -6.79 10.78
C GLN A 122 0.89 -6.52 12.15
N ASP A 123 0.39 -7.58 12.80
CA ASP A 123 -0.22 -7.54 14.13
C ASP A 123 0.59 -8.45 15.06
N GLY A 124 1.44 -7.85 15.88
CA GLY A 124 2.47 -8.60 16.60
C GLY A 124 3.34 -9.40 15.62
N ASN A 125 3.40 -10.72 15.80
CA ASN A 125 4.18 -11.62 14.95
C ASN A 125 3.44 -12.13 13.70
N ASN A 126 2.19 -11.74 13.50
CA ASN A 126 1.39 -12.26 12.40
C ASN A 126 1.28 -11.23 11.28
N ILE A 127 1.34 -11.71 10.04
CA ILE A 127 1.19 -10.90 8.83
C ILE A 127 -0.09 -11.31 8.09
N TYR A 128 -0.84 -10.31 7.62
CA TYR A 128 -2.11 -10.50 6.94
C TYR A 128 -2.21 -9.61 5.70
N PHE A 129 -2.80 -10.13 4.63
CA PHE A 129 -3.50 -9.29 3.68
C PHE A 129 -4.90 -9.02 4.19
N VAL A 130 -5.29 -7.74 4.24
CA VAL A 130 -6.58 -7.33 4.76
C VAL A 130 -7.37 -6.61 3.68
N LYS A 131 -8.60 -7.08 3.47
CA LYS A 131 -9.63 -6.38 2.69
C LYS A 131 -10.61 -5.76 3.66
N ARG A 132 -10.81 -4.45 3.54
CA ARG A 132 -11.79 -3.69 4.31
C ARG A 132 -12.94 -3.26 3.41
N SER A 133 -14.18 -3.42 3.87
CA SER A 133 -15.39 -3.08 3.14
C SER A 133 -16.46 -2.50 4.05
N TYR A 134 -17.22 -1.54 3.54
CA TYR A 134 -18.36 -0.88 4.23
C TYR A 134 -19.69 -1.10 3.51
N THR A 135 -19.82 -2.11 2.69
CA THR A 135 -21.01 -2.36 1.86
C THR A 135 -22.27 -2.70 2.67
N THR A 136 -22.12 -3.17 3.90
CA THR A 136 -23.21 -3.56 4.81
C THR A 136 -23.61 -2.47 5.81
N GLY A 137 -23.08 -1.24 5.66
CA GLY A 137 -23.28 -0.16 6.65
C GLY A 137 -22.38 -0.27 7.88
N GLN A 138 -21.54 -1.29 7.94
CA GLN A 138 -20.51 -1.47 8.96
C GLN A 138 -19.18 -1.85 8.33
N VAL A 139 -18.08 -1.51 9.00
CA VAL A 139 -16.74 -1.89 8.54
C VAL A 139 -16.52 -3.37 8.80
N VAL A 140 -16.33 -4.13 7.72
CA VAL A 140 -15.96 -5.55 7.77
C VAL A 140 -14.55 -5.71 7.26
N GLU A 141 -13.70 -6.38 8.04
CA GLU A 141 -12.32 -6.72 7.67
C GLU A 141 -12.21 -8.23 7.44
N THR A 142 -11.82 -8.60 6.24
CA THR A 142 -11.42 -9.98 5.90
C THR A 142 -9.92 -10.06 5.95
N ARG A 143 -9.37 -10.86 6.86
CA ARG A 143 -7.93 -11.06 7.07
C ARG A 143 -7.51 -12.41 6.51
N ILE A 144 -6.53 -12.42 5.63
CA ILE A 144 -5.94 -13.61 5.04
C ILE A 144 -4.53 -13.74 5.63
N PRO A 145 -4.31 -14.70 6.54
CA PRO A 145 -3.00 -14.88 7.16
C PRO A 145 -1.98 -15.38 6.14
N GLN A 146 -0.71 -15.07 6.38
CA GLN A 146 0.41 -15.44 5.51
C GLN A 146 0.43 -16.95 5.17
N SER A 147 0.07 -17.81 6.12
CA SER A 147 0.01 -19.26 5.91
C SER A 147 -1.03 -19.72 4.87
N GLN A 148 -1.93 -18.84 4.45
CA GLN A 148 -2.95 -19.10 3.42
C GLN A 148 -2.63 -18.44 2.08
N TRP A 149 -1.48 -17.80 1.95
CA TRP A 149 -1.07 -17.22 0.68
C TRP A 149 -0.71 -18.31 -0.32
N ASN A 150 -1.16 -18.16 -1.55
CA ASN A 150 -1.12 -19.23 -2.55
C ASN A 150 0.12 -19.22 -3.45
N ILE A 151 0.92 -18.13 -3.46
CA ILE A 151 2.07 -18.00 -4.37
C ILE A 151 3.38 -17.91 -3.59
N ASP A 152 3.44 -17.06 -2.58
CA ASP A 152 4.65 -16.86 -1.78
C ASP A 152 4.26 -16.66 -0.31
N PRO A 153 4.44 -17.66 0.53
CA PRO A 153 4.17 -17.54 1.96
C PRO A 153 5.29 -16.82 2.75
N LEU A 154 6.34 -16.27 2.07
CA LEU A 154 7.51 -15.57 2.62
C LEU A 154 8.28 -16.37 3.69
#